data_356616057901c672f9e5cbe920934b60
#
_entry.id   356616057901c672f9e5cbe920934b60
#
_cell.length_a   1.000
_cell.length_b   1.000
_cell.length_c   1.000
_cell.angle_alpha   90.00
_cell.angle_beta   90.00
_cell.angle_gamma   90.00
#
_symmetry.space_group_name_H-M   'P 1'
#
loop_
_entity.id
_entity.type
_entity.pdbx_description
1 polymer ?
#
loop_
_entity_poly.entity_id
_entity_poly.type
_entity_poly.pdbx_seq_one_letter_code
_entity_poly.pdbx_strand_id
1 'polypeptide(L)'
;MRELQVVVVVADGLGDRPVPELGMRTPLELADFSPVADVLARSSVGLWDPIEPGVRPGSDTAHLALFGINPVGNYPGRGPFEALGAGASLRPGDVAFRGNFATVGEGMVVVDRRAGRSIPEARQLVEYLNERLGTIDGVEVRLYHATEHRVAVVFRGENLSDAVSDTDPHVEGVRVLRCVPRSGDPAAARMAEVVNKFTERVHRLLEECPINAERRSRGLPPVNAILLRGAGRMVRYPPITERQGISLAKAAAISATALVKGVCSILGFEVYTPPGATGDVRSDLMSKAREAVDLYRRGYDLVYVHIKGTDSASHDGNPRLKVEMIERSLKALAYILDRVDLGSTVVAFLGDHTTPVTVRDHTSDPVPVMLYAPGVFPDGFRELNERVARRGSLGRLRNVELFGIIMDYARRSEKFGA
;
A
#
# COMPACT_ATOMS: atom_id res chain seq x y z
N MET A 1 29.00 19.83 -1.30
CA MET A 1 29.21 18.37 -1.06
C MET A 1 28.35 17.60 -2.07
N ARG A 2 28.82 16.44 -2.54
CA ARG A 2 28.06 15.65 -3.53
C ARG A 2 26.81 15.06 -2.87
N GLU A 3 25.64 15.12 -3.54
CA GLU A 3 24.41 14.43 -3.15
C GLU A 3 24.58 12.91 -3.21
N LEU A 4 23.93 12.19 -2.30
CA LEU A 4 24.01 10.74 -2.21
C LEU A 4 22.73 10.12 -2.82
N GLN A 5 22.86 8.90 -3.32
CA GLN A 5 21.68 8.10 -3.71
C GLN A 5 20.99 7.51 -2.48
N VAL A 6 19.71 7.25 -2.58
CA VAL A 6 18.88 6.72 -1.49
C VAL A 6 18.24 5.41 -1.93
N VAL A 7 18.36 4.39 -1.08
CA VAL A 7 17.63 3.13 -1.24
C VAL A 7 16.77 2.89 0.01
N VAL A 8 15.48 2.78 -0.16
CA VAL A 8 14.53 2.49 0.92
C VAL A 8 13.89 1.13 0.68
N VAL A 9 14.06 0.20 1.60
CA VAL A 9 13.45 -1.13 1.55
C VAL A 9 12.42 -1.26 2.66
N VAL A 10 11.16 -1.46 2.28
CA VAL A 10 10.05 -1.64 3.20
C VAL A 10 9.59 -3.10 3.19
N ALA A 11 9.67 -3.75 4.35
CA ALA A 11 8.98 -4.99 4.65
C ALA A 11 7.64 -4.63 5.30
N ASP A 12 6.57 -4.67 4.50
CA ASP A 12 5.22 -4.26 4.87
C ASP A 12 4.72 -5.02 6.12
N GLY A 13 4.20 -4.31 7.11
CA GLY A 13 3.72 -4.90 8.36
C GLY A 13 4.82 -5.50 9.24
N LEU A 14 6.06 -4.99 9.17
CA LEU A 14 7.25 -5.60 9.77
C LEU A 14 7.15 -5.79 11.28
N GLY A 15 6.69 -4.79 12.03
CA GLY A 15 6.59 -4.83 13.49
C GLY A 15 5.59 -5.87 13.99
N ASP A 16 5.82 -6.34 15.22
CA ASP A 16 4.93 -7.29 15.90
C ASP A 16 4.88 -7.04 17.40
N ARG A 17 4.01 -7.77 18.07
CA ARG A 17 3.94 -7.91 19.53
C ARG A 17 4.51 -9.26 19.95
N PRO A 18 4.87 -9.45 21.24
CA PRO A 18 5.32 -10.75 21.74
C PRO A 18 4.30 -11.86 21.41
N VAL A 19 4.76 -12.93 20.76
CA VAL A 19 3.94 -14.04 20.28
C VAL A 19 4.10 -15.23 21.23
N PRO A 20 3.03 -15.75 21.86
CA PRO A 20 3.12 -16.90 22.76
C PRO A 20 3.76 -18.12 22.12
N GLU A 21 3.39 -18.46 20.88
CA GLU A 21 3.92 -19.60 20.13
C GLU A 21 5.43 -19.50 19.85
N LEU A 22 6.00 -18.29 19.91
CA LEU A 22 7.42 -18.01 19.74
C LEU A 22 8.13 -17.78 21.07
N GLY A 23 7.54 -18.22 22.20
CA GLY A 23 8.12 -18.04 23.53
C GLY A 23 8.13 -16.58 23.96
N MET A 24 7.08 -15.83 23.68
CA MET A 24 6.94 -14.39 23.98
C MET A 24 7.99 -13.51 23.30
N ARG A 25 8.55 -13.94 22.20
CA ARG A 25 9.40 -13.14 21.29
C ARG A 25 8.61 -12.65 20.09
N THR A 26 9.08 -11.59 19.47
CA THR A 26 8.54 -11.14 18.17
C THR A 26 9.19 -11.93 17.02
N PRO A 27 8.58 -11.97 15.83
CA PRO A 27 9.23 -12.54 14.64
C PRO A 27 10.58 -11.87 14.31
N LEU A 28 10.75 -10.57 14.55
CA LEU A 28 12.01 -9.87 14.40
C LEU A 28 13.08 -10.34 15.37
N GLU A 29 12.72 -10.66 16.63
CA GLU A 29 13.66 -11.21 17.64
C GLU A 29 14.13 -12.63 17.30
N LEU A 30 13.51 -13.29 16.32
CA LEU A 30 13.86 -14.68 15.91
C LEU A 30 14.54 -14.73 14.54
N ALA A 31 14.38 -13.72 13.71
CA ALA A 31 14.93 -13.68 12.36
C ALA A 31 16.46 -13.63 12.38
N ASP A 32 17.09 -14.31 11.43
CA ASP A 32 18.54 -14.29 11.24
C ASP A 32 18.98 -13.00 10.53
N PHE A 33 19.62 -12.10 11.26
CA PHE A 33 20.20 -10.86 10.77
C PHE A 33 21.63 -10.99 10.26
N SER A 34 22.24 -12.17 10.32
CA SER A 34 23.64 -12.37 9.91
C SER A 34 23.98 -11.81 8.52
N PRO A 35 23.08 -11.87 7.50
CA PRO A 35 23.37 -11.33 6.17
C PRO A 35 23.59 -9.82 6.12
N VAL A 36 23.08 -9.06 7.09
CA VAL A 36 23.15 -7.58 7.13
C VAL A 36 23.81 -7.05 8.40
N ALA A 37 24.26 -7.93 9.30
CA ALA A 37 24.73 -7.56 10.65
C ALA A 37 25.86 -6.53 10.65
N ASP A 38 26.78 -6.58 9.71
CA ASP A 38 27.93 -5.66 9.65
C ASP A 38 27.51 -4.25 9.19
N VAL A 39 26.53 -4.13 8.29
CA VAL A 39 25.99 -2.83 7.90
C VAL A 39 25.09 -2.28 9.01
N LEU A 40 24.28 -3.14 9.62
CA LEU A 40 23.42 -2.77 10.73
C LEU A 40 24.22 -2.25 11.94
N ALA A 41 25.38 -2.86 12.25
CA ALA A 41 26.25 -2.35 13.32
C ALA A 41 26.83 -0.96 13.05
N ARG A 42 26.86 -0.55 11.78
CA ARG A 42 27.29 0.79 11.33
C ARG A 42 26.13 1.74 11.08
N SER A 43 24.90 1.33 11.40
CA SER A 43 23.68 2.10 11.20
C SER A 43 23.19 2.72 12.50
N SER A 44 22.36 3.74 12.39
CA SER A 44 21.48 4.20 13.45
C SER A 44 20.17 3.44 13.38
N VAL A 45 19.60 3.09 14.54
CA VAL A 45 18.27 2.46 14.62
C VAL A 45 17.33 3.31 15.46
N GLY A 46 16.03 3.11 15.28
CA GLY A 46 14.99 3.79 16.06
C GLY A 46 13.61 3.25 15.79
N LEU A 47 12.62 3.95 16.28
CA LEU A 47 11.20 3.67 16.07
C LEU A 47 10.55 4.78 15.25
N TRP A 48 9.57 4.42 14.46
CA TRP A 48 8.79 5.36 13.68
C TRP A 48 7.29 5.14 13.87
N ASP A 49 6.56 6.21 14.20
CA ASP A 49 5.10 6.25 14.16
C ASP A 49 4.68 6.85 12.82
N PRO A 50 4.10 6.07 11.90
CA PRO A 50 3.78 6.56 10.54
C PRO A 50 2.80 7.73 10.51
N ILE A 51 1.91 7.81 11.46
CA ILE A 51 0.96 8.92 11.62
C ILE A 51 1.29 9.66 12.91
N GLU A 52 0.74 9.19 14.03
CA GLU A 52 0.96 9.70 15.38
C GLU A 52 0.89 8.53 16.38
N PRO A 53 1.52 8.63 17.56
CA PRO A 53 1.38 7.62 18.60
C PRO A 53 -0.10 7.34 18.91
N GLY A 54 -0.47 6.06 18.88
CA GLY A 54 -1.86 5.63 19.14
C GLY A 54 -2.78 5.64 17.91
N VAL A 55 -2.33 6.14 16.76
CA VAL A 55 -3.11 6.12 15.51
C VAL A 55 -2.71 4.91 14.67
N ARG A 56 -3.69 4.08 14.29
CA ARG A 56 -3.48 2.90 13.43
C ARG A 56 -3.32 3.33 11.97
N PRO A 57 -2.18 3.08 11.31
CA PRO A 57 -1.97 3.46 9.93
C PRO A 57 -2.52 2.42 8.95
N GLY A 58 -2.94 2.88 7.76
CA GLY A 58 -3.03 2.05 6.57
C GLY A 58 -1.72 2.09 5.79
N SER A 59 -1.47 1.14 4.88
CA SER A 59 -0.27 1.21 4.02
C SER A 59 -0.25 2.46 3.15
N ASP A 60 -1.40 2.96 2.72
CA ASP A 60 -1.54 4.21 1.95
C ASP A 60 -1.11 5.43 2.75
N THR A 61 -1.63 5.60 3.96
CA THR A 61 -1.31 6.74 4.84
C THR A 61 0.14 6.66 5.33
N ALA A 62 0.64 5.47 5.66
CA ALA A 62 2.02 5.27 6.06
C ALA A 62 3.01 5.61 4.92
N HIS A 63 2.71 5.21 3.69
CA HIS A 63 3.56 5.55 2.54
C HIS A 63 3.53 7.04 2.19
N LEU A 64 2.38 7.72 2.36
CA LEU A 64 2.36 9.19 2.25
C LEU A 64 3.35 9.82 3.23
N ALA A 65 3.30 9.42 4.51
CA ALA A 65 4.20 9.92 5.54
C ALA A 65 5.68 9.56 5.24
N LEU A 66 5.95 8.32 4.83
CA LEU A 66 7.29 7.85 4.44
C LEU A 66 7.89 8.69 3.31
N PHE A 67 7.05 9.21 2.41
CA PHE A 67 7.48 10.09 1.33
C PHE A 67 7.24 11.58 1.62
N GLY A 68 7.14 11.97 2.89
CA GLY A 68 7.12 13.36 3.34
C GLY A 68 5.80 14.11 3.10
N ILE A 69 4.68 13.40 2.95
CA ILE A 69 3.33 13.96 2.94
C ILE A 69 2.63 13.63 4.25
N ASN A 70 2.34 14.63 5.06
CA ASN A 70 1.53 14.41 6.26
C ASN A 70 0.12 13.93 5.85
N PRO A 71 -0.29 12.69 6.17
CA PRO A 71 -1.61 12.20 5.76
C PRO A 71 -2.75 12.88 6.53
N VAL A 72 -2.48 13.45 7.70
CA VAL A 72 -3.51 14.20 8.45
C VAL A 72 -3.87 15.46 7.67
N GLY A 73 -5.10 15.56 7.23
CA GLY A 73 -5.60 16.66 6.41
C GLY A 73 -5.27 16.57 4.91
N ASN A 74 -4.42 15.62 4.48
CA ASN A 74 -4.03 15.46 3.07
C ASN A 74 -4.38 14.06 2.50
N TYR A 75 -5.14 13.25 3.21
CA TYR A 75 -5.52 11.92 2.75
C TYR A 75 -6.80 12.00 1.89
N PRO A 76 -6.76 11.58 0.62
CA PRO A 76 -7.89 11.72 -0.31
C PRO A 76 -8.88 10.56 -0.26
N GLY A 77 -8.71 9.61 0.67
CA GLY A 77 -9.38 8.31 0.62
C GLY A 77 -8.58 7.27 -0.16
N ARG A 78 -8.93 6.00 0.01
CA ARG A 78 -8.20 4.85 -0.56
C ARG A 78 -8.44 4.65 -2.05
N GLY A 79 -9.63 5.02 -2.51
CA GLY A 79 -10.09 4.77 -3.88
C GLY A 79 -9.13 5.23 -4.97
N PRO A 80 -8.65 6.49 -4.95
CA PRO A 80 -7.71 6.98 -5.96
C PRO A 80 -6.42 6.17 -6.06
N PHE A 81 -5.83 5.76 -4.95
CA PHE A 81 -4.61 4.96 -4.95
C PHE A 81 -4.83 3.56 -5.53
N GLU A 82 -5.93 2.90 -5.18
CA GLU A 82 -6.30 1.59 -5.75
C GLU A 82 -6.57 1.71 -7.26
N ALA A 83 -7.22 2.79 -7.70
CA ALA A 83 -7.52 3.02 -9.10
C ALA A 83 -6.25 3.26 -9.93
N LEU A 84 -5.36 4.14 -9.48
CA LEU A 84 -4.07 4.39 -10.14
C LEU A 84 -3.22 3.12 -10.20
N GLY A 85 -3.17 2.38 -9.10
CA GLY A 85 -2.43 1.12 -9.02
C GLY A 85 -3.00 0.02 -9.91
N ALA A 86 -4.29 0.08 -10.24
CA ALA A 86 -4.96 -0.79 -11.20
C ALA A 86 -4.82 -0.31 -12.67
N GLY A 87 -4.10 0.81 -12.91
CA GLY A 87 -3.85 1.35 -14.24
C GLY A 87 -4.87 2.41 -14.70
N ALA A 88 -5.69 2.95 -13.78
CA ALA A 88 -6.59 4.04 -14.12
C ALA A 88 -5.81 5.34 -14.39
N SER A 89 -6.33 6.15 -15.31
CA SER A 89 -5.93 7.55 -15.46
C SER A 89 -6.96 8.43 -14.76
N LEU A 90 -6.60 9.04 -13.66
CA LEU A 90 -7.47 9.92 -12.89
C LEU A 90 -7.24 11.39 -13.25
N ARG A 91 -8.33 12.17 -13.23
CA ARG A 91 -8.33 13.62 -13.40
C ARG A 91 -8.72 14.29 -12.07
N PRO A 92 -8.29 15.52 -11.82
CA PRO A 92 -8.77 16.26 -10.67
C PRO A 92 -10.32 16.32 -10.66
N GLY A 93 -10.91 15.97 -9.54
CA GLY A 93 -12.37 15.88 -9.39
C GLY A 93 -12.98 14.50 -9.62
N ASP A 94 -12.26 13.55 -10.24
CA ASP A 94 -12.72 12.16 -10.30
C ASP A 94 -12.88 11.60 -8.87
N VAL A 95 -13.96 10.86 -8.64
CA VAL A 95 -14.19 10.13 -7.39
C VAL A 95 -13.96 8.65 -7.66
N ALA A 96 -13.10 8.02 -6.87
CA ALA A 96 -12.79 6.62 -7.01
C ALA A 96 -13.10 5.83 -5.72
N PHE A 97 -13.47 4.56 -5.90
CA PHE A 97 -13.70 3.60 -4.84
C PHE A 97 -12.85 2.36 -5.04
N ARG A 98 -12.45 1.75 -3.95
CA ARG A 98 -12.10 0.34 -3.96
C ARG A 98 -13.39 -0.47 -3.99
N GLY A 99 -13.46 -1.46 -4.88
CA GLY A 99 -14.56 -2.41 -4.99
C GLY A 99 -14.08 -3.85 -4.78
N ASN A 100 -14.98 -4.69 -4.29
CA ASN A 100 -14.82 -6.14 -4.31
C ASN A 100 -15.93 -6.75 -5.17
N PHE A 101 -15.57 -7.61 -6.11
CA PHE A 101 -16.52 -8.56 -6.66
C PHE A 101 -17.06 -9.47 -5.55
N ALA A 102 -18.35 -9.63 -5.48
CA ALA A 102 -19.05 -10.35 -4.42
C ALA A 102 -20.17 -11.23 -4.98
N THR A 103 -20.60 -12.17 -4.16
CA THR A 103 -21.82 -12.95 -4.38
C THR A 103 -22.91 -12.44 -3.46
N VAL A 104 -24.06 -12.06 -4.02
CA VAL A 104 -25.27 -11.72 -3.27
C VAL A 104 -26.39 -12.68 -3.62
N GLY A 105 -27.23 -12.96 -2.64
CA GLY A 105 -28.44 -13.74 -2.76
C GLY A 105 -29.69 -12.88 -2.84
N GLU A 106 -30.84 -13.48 -2.54
CA GLU A 106 -32.14 -12.82 -2.54
C GLU A 106 -32.13 -11.54 -1.69
N GLY A 107 -32.76 -10.50 -2.19
CA GLY A 107 -32.83 -9.21 -1.51
C GLY A 107 -31.47 -8.50 -1.37
N MET A 108 -30.47 -8.82 -2.20
CA MET A 108 -29.12 -8.26 -2.13
C MET A 108 -28.40 -8.57 -0.80
N VAL A 109 -28.64 -9.72 -0.20
CA VAL A 109 -27.91 -10.20 0.98
C VAL A 109 -26.55 -10.73 0.57
N VAL A 110 -25.48 -10.24 1.18
CA VAL A 110 -24.11 -10.67 0.89
C VAL A 110 -23.88 -12.10 1.36
N VAL A 111 -23.64 -13.01 0.43
CA VAL A 111 -23.35 -14.43 0.67
C VAL A 111 -21.83 -14.65 0.79
N ASP A 112 -21.07 -14.02 -0.10
CA ASP A 112 -19.61 -14.05 -0.09
C ASP A 112 -19.08 -12.69 -0.55
N ARG A 113 -18.36 -12.00 0.33
CA ARG A 113 -17.78 -10.68 0.06
C ARG A 113 -16.64 -10.69 -0.96
N ARG A 114 -16.21 -11.86 -1.42
CA ARG A 114 -15.05 -12.05 -2.32
C ARG A 114 -15.37 -12.94 -3.52
N ALA A 115 -16.62 -13.41 -3.65
CA ALA A 115 -17.08 -14.32 -4.71
C ALA A 115 -16.13 -15.52 -4.94
N GLY A 116 -15.69 -16.17 -3.84
CA GLY A 116 -14.72 -17.25 -3.84
C GLY A 116 -13.27 -16.79 -3.84
N ARG A 117 -12.98 -15.48 -3.76
CA ARG A 117 -11.67 -14.83 -3.73
C ARG A 117 -10.88 -14.93 -5.04
N SER A 118 -10.71 -16.11 -5.60
CA SER A 118 -10.01 -16.31 -6.89
C SER A 118 -11.01 -16.29 -8.03
N ILE A 119 -10.95 -15.27 -8.87
CA ILE A 119 -11.85 -15.08 -10.01
C ILE A 119 -10.99 -14.96 -11.28
N PRO A 120 -10.70 -16.09 -11.96
CA PRO A 120 -9.91 -16.07 -13.18
C PRO A 120 -10.51 -15.16 -14.27
N GLU A 121 -11.85 -15.06 -14.30
CA GLU A 121 -12.61 -14.27 -15.27
C GLU A 121 -12.75 -12.79 -14.89
N ALA A 122 -12.11 -12.31 -13.81
CA ALA A 122 -12.31 -10.95 -13.29
C ALA A 122 -12.06 -9.85 -14.33
N ARG A 123 -11.04 -10.01 -15.18
CA ARG A 123 -10.77 -9.07 -16.29
C ARG A 123 -11.91 -9.03 -17.30
N GLN A 124 -12.41 -10.19 -17.72
CA GLN A 124 -13.51 -10.31 -18.68
C GLN A 124 -14.80 -9.70 -18.10
N LEU A 125 -15.04 -9.87 -16.79
CA LEU A 125 -16.16 -9.23 -16.10
C LEU A 125 -16.03 -7.70 -16.10
N VAL A 126 -14.83 -7.16 -15.88
CA VAL A 126 -14.58 -5.72 -15.96
C VAL A 126 -14.80 -5.18 -17.38
N GLU A 127 -14.30 -5.88 -18.39
CA GLU A 127 -14.51 -5.53 -19.81
C GLU A 127 -16.01 -5.55 -20.15
N TYR A 128 -16.73 -6.62 -19.79
CA TYR A 128 -18.16 -6.75 -19.98
C TYR A 128 -18.96 -5.60 -19.36
N LEU A 129 -18.59 -5.20 -18.12
CA LEU A 129 -19.25 -4.08 -17.44
C LEU A 129 -18.91 -2.74 -18.09
N ASN A 130 -17.64 -2.50 -18.44
CA ASN A 130 -17.22 -1.25 -19.08
C ASN A 130 -17.88 -1.00 -20.44
N GLU A 131 -18.18 -2.05 -21.20
CA GLU A 131 -18.92 -1.95 -22.45
C GLU A 131 -20.38 -1.57 -22.28
N ARG A 132 -21.01 -1.92 -21.15
CA ARG A 132 -22.47 -1.85 -20.93
C ARG A 132 -22.92 -0.82 -19.92
N LEU A 133 -22.05 -0.37 -19.02
CA LEU A 133 -22.41 0.61 -17.99
C LEU A 133 -22.65 2.01 -18.59
N GLY A 134 -21.72 2.46 -19.45
CA GLY A 134 -21.79 3.82 -20.01
C GLY A 134 -21.80 4.90 -18.94
N THR A 135 -22.79 5.81 -19.02
CA THR A 135 -23.00 6.88 -18.04
C THR A 135 -24.19 6.59 -17.13
N ILE A 136 -24.14 7.10 -15.91
CA ILE A 136 -25.25 7.10 -14.93
C ILE A 136 -25.51 8.55 -14.54
N ASP A 137 -26.67 9.09 -14.87
CA ASP A 137 -27.04 10.50 -14.65
C ASP A 137 -25.97 11.50 -15.16
N GLY A 138 -25.38 11.21 -16.33
CA GLY A 138 -24.33 12.04 -16.92
C GLY A 138 -22.92 11.84 -16.31
N VAL A 139 -22.78 10.93 -15.35
CA VAL A 139 -21.49 10.54 -14.75
C VAL A 139 -20.92 9.33 -15.47
N GLU A 140 -19.75 9.46 -16.07
CA GLU A 140 -19.01 8.33 -16.68
C GLU A 140 -18.51 7.40 -15.59
N VAL A 141 -18.70 6.09 -15.78
CA VAL A 141 -18.22 5.06 -14.84
C VAL A 141 -17.25 4.14 -15.56
N ARG A 142 -16.07 3.95 -14.94
CA ARG A 142 -15.03 3.04 -15.43
C ARG A 142 -14.55 2.12 -14.33
N LEU A 143 -14.38 0.85 -14.66
CA LEU A 143 -13.85 -0.18 -13.78
C LEU A 143 -12.46 -0.60 -14.22
N TYR A 144 -11.61 -0.94 -13.25
CA TYR A 144 -10.26 -1.44 -13.46
C TYR A 144 -10.03 -2.66 -12.58
N HIS A 145 -9.59 -3.77 -13.16
CA HIS A 145 -9.25 -4.95 -12.36
C HIS A 145 -7.92 -4.73 -11.65
N ALA A 146 -7.88 -4.96 -10.35
CA ALA A 146 -6.66 -4.89 -9.55
C ALA A 146 -6.02 -6.27 -9.35
N THR A 147 -6.50 -7.05 -8.41
CA THR A 147 -6.01 -8.42 -8.13
C THR A 147 -7.14 -9.29 -7.58
N GLU A 148 -7.18 -10.56 -7.97
CA GLU A 148 -8.20 -11.52 -7.50
C GLU A 148 -9.63 -10.96 -7.68
N HIS A 149 -10.37 -10.81 -6.57
CA HIS A 149 -11.72 -10.24 -6.53
C HIS A 149 -11.78 -8.71 -6.45
N ARG A 150 -10.64 -8.02 -6.48
CA ARG A 150 -10.56 -6.56 -6.27
C ARG A 150 -10.69 -5.80 -7.57
N VAL A 151 -11.49 -4.75 -7.53
CA VAL A 151 -11.66 -3.79 -8.61
C VAL A 151 -11.55 -2.37 -8.06
N ALA A 152 -11.16 -1.44 -8.92
CA ALA A 152 -11.32 -0.01 -8.66
C ALA A 152 -12.45 0.51 -9.56
N VAL A 153 -13.28 1.38 -9.03
CA VAL A 153 -14.38 2.02 -9.76
C VAL A 153 -14.19 3.52 -9.72
N VAL A 154 -14.12 4.13 -10.90
CA VAL A 154 -13.92 5.57 -11.09
C VAL A 154 -15.19 6.20 -11.63
N PHE A 155 -15.65 7.24 -10.98
CA PHE A 155 -16.77 8.06 -11.37
C PHE A 155 -16.23 9.42 -11.82
N ARG A 156 -16.51 9.79 -13.05
CA ARG A 156 -16.05 11.03 -13.68
C ARG A 156 -17.23 11.89 -14.11
N GLY A 157 -17.30 13.10 -13.58
CA GLY A 157 -18.37 14.04 -13.87
C GLY A 157 -18.25 15.31 -13.03
N GLU A 158 -19.12 16.26 -13.31
CA GLU A 158 -19.19 17.49 -12.53
C GLU A 158 -19.98 17.32 -11.23
N ASN A 159 -19.64 18.12 -10.23
CA ASN A 159 -20.36 18.15 -8.95
C ASN A 159 -20.45 16.76 -8.27
N LEU A 160 -19.31 16.07 -8.16
CA LEU A 160 -19.17 14.83 -7.41
C LEU A 160 -18.41 15.08 -6.10
N SER A 161 -18.75 14.32 -5.06
CA SER A 161 -18.11 14.38 -3.75
C SER A 161 -17.78 12.98 -3.25
N ASP A 162 -16.66 12.82 -2.55
CA ASP A 162 -16.28 11.60 -1.86
C ASP A 162 -16.87 11.49 -0.44
N ALA A 163 -17.58 12.53 0.01
CA ALA A 163 -18.27 12.54 1.31
C ALA A 163 -19.55 11.67 1.29
N VAL A 164 -19.38 10.37 1.00
CA VAL A 164 -20.46 9.38 0.93
C VAL A 164 -20.08 8.12 1.72
N SER A 165 -21.09 7.30 2.06
CA SER A 165 -20.87 6.05 2.77
C SER A 165 -20.49 4.90 1.82
N ASP A 166 -19.89 3.85 2.39
CA ASP A 166 -19.64 2.60 1.71
C ASP A 166 -20.95 1.85 1.39
N THR A 167 -20.92 0.97 0.37
CA THR A 167 -21.97 -0.03 0.13
C THR A 167 -21.58 -1.40 0.68
N ASP A 168 -20.29 -1.63 0.98
CA ASP A 168 -19.78 -2.85 1.61
C ASP A 168 -20.16 -2.87 3.10
N PRO A 169 -20.94 -3.86 3.58
CA PRO A 169 -21.30 -3.95 5.00
C PRO A 169 -20.17 -4.50 5.88
N HIS A 170 -19.04 -4.90 5.30
CA HIS A 170 -17.89 -5.53 5.95
C HIS A 170 -18.15 -6.89 6.61
N VAL A 171 -19.36 -7.41 6.54
CA VAL A 171 -19.78 -8.73 7.04
C VAL A 171 -20.68 -9.43 6.01
N GLU A 172 -20.79 -10.74 6.12
CA GLU A 172 -21.71 -11.57 5.33
C GLU A 172 -23.03 -11.75 6.08
N GLY A 173 -24.07 -12.19 5.38
CA GLY A 173 -25.40 -12.40 5.95
C GLY A 173 -26.27 -11.14 6.10
N VAL A 174 -25.78 -9.97 5.67
CA VAL A 174 -26.54 -8.71 5.69
C VAL A 174 -26.67 -8.14 4.29
N ARG A 175 -27.63 -7.24 4.09
CA ARG A 175 -27.86 -6.60 2.80
C ARG A 175 -26.70 -5.67 2.44
N VAL A 176 -26.42 -5.53 1.14
CA VAL A 176 -25.59 -4.45 0.60
C VAL A 176 -26.13 -3.12 1.11
N LEU A 177 -25.27 -2.28 1.65
CA LEU A 177 -25.68 -1.02 2.23
C LEU A 177 -26.11 -0.03 1.13
N ARG A 178 -27.13 0.76 1.42
CA ARG A 178 -27.43 1.93 0.61
C ARG A 178 -26.39 3.02 0.86
N CYS A 179 -25.80 3.55 -0.19
CA CYS A 179 -24.92 4.70 -0.09
C CYS A 179 -25.72 5.93 0.32
N VAL A 180 -25.23 6.65 1.32
CA VAL A 180 -25.84 7.89 1.82
C VAL A 180 -24.79 9.01 1.88
N PRO A 181 -25.19 10.29 1.70
CA PRO A 181 -24.27 11.41 1.86
C PRO A 181 -23.81 11.53 3.32
N ARG A 182 -22.54 11.86 3.52
CA ARG A 182 -21.91 12.13 4.83
C ARG A 182 -21.74 13.63 5.12
N SER A 183 -22.20 14.47 4.22
CA SER A 183 -22.20 15.93 4.38
C SER A 183 -23.49 16.53 3.82
N GLY A 184 -23.78 17.78 4.17
CA GLY A 184 -24.90 18.54 3.60
C GLY A 184 -24.64 19.07 2.18
N ASP A 185 -23.50 18.74 1.57
CA ASP A 185 -23.17 19.16 0.21
C ASP A 185 -24.08 18.46 -0.82
N PRO A 186 -24.78 19.21 -1.70
CA PRO A 186 -25.56 18.63 -2.79
C PRO A 186 -24.76 17.65 -3.69
N ALA A 187 -23.46 17.86 -3.85
CA ALA A 187 -22.59 16.96 -4.60
C ALA A 187 -22.46 15.58 -3.92
N ALA A 188 -22.49 15.51 -2.58
CA ALA A 188 -22.51 14.25 -1.85
C ALA A 188 -23.83 13.51 -2.03
N ALA A 189 -24.97 14.21 -2.00
CA ALA A 189 -26.29 13.63 -2.27
C ALA A 189 -26.36 13.06 -3.70
N ARG A 190 -25.91 13.82 -4.69
CA ARG A 190 -25.81 13.37 -6.09
C ARG A 190 -24.94 12.13 -6.22
N MET A 191 -23.75 12.14 -5.60
CA MET A 191 -22.83 11.00 -5.67
C MET A 191 -23.44 9.75 -5.05
N ALA A 192 -24.11 9.88 -3.91
CA ALA A 192 -24.78 8.76 -3.26
C ALA A 192 -25.89 8.14 -4.15
N GLU A 193 -26.66 8.95 -4.87
CA GLU A 193 -27.65 8.48 -5.84
C GLU A 193 -26.98 7.73 -7.02
N VAL A 194 -25.92 8.31 -7.58
CA VAL A 194 -25.16 7.66 -8.67
C VAL A 194 -24.60 6.30 -8.23
N VAL A 195 -24.03 6.22 -7.03
CA VAL A 195 -23.51 4.96 -6.46
C VAL A 195 -24.62 3.93 -6.27
N ASN A 196 -25.79 4.32 -5.80
CA ASN A 196 -26.93 3.41 -5.63
C ASN A 196 -27.42 2.88 -6.99
N LYS A 197 -27.56 3.75 -7.98
CA LYS A 197 -27.92 3.33 -9.35
C LYS A 197 -26.85 2.46 -9.99
N PHE A 198 -25.57 2.73 -9.73
CA PHE A 198 -24.47 1.87 -10.15
C PHE A 198 -24.60 0.48 -9.54
N THR A 199 -24.85 0.36 -8.24
CA THR A 199 -24.99 -0.91 -7.54
C THR A 199 -26.12 -1.77 -8.13
N GLU A 200 -27.28 -1.15 -8.38
CA GLU A 200 -28.42 -1.84 -8.97
C GLU A 200 -28.17 -2.25 -10.43
N ARG A 201 -27.55 -1.35 -11.23
CA ARG A 201 -27.25 -1.63 -12.64
C ARG A 201 -26.19 -2.70 -12.81
N VAL A 202 -25.13 -2.68 -12.00
CA VAL A 202 -24.08 -3.69 -12.00
C VAL A 202 -24.67 -5.06 -11.62
N HIS A 203 -25.49 -5.15 -10.59
CA HIS A 203 -26.13 -6.40 -10.19
C HIS A 203 -26.93 -6.99 -11.35
N ARG A 204 -27.78 -6.19 -12.01
CA ARG A 204 -28.59 -6.66 -13.17
C ARG A 204 -27.70 -7.14 -14.32
N LEU A 205 -26.69 -6.34 -14.72
CA LEU A 205 -25.78 -6.72 -15.80
C LEU A 205 -25.00 -8.00 -15.49
N LEU A 206 -24.56 -8.18 -14.26
CA LEU A 206 -23.83 -9.38 -13.85
C LEU A 206 -24.75 -10.61 -13.75
N GLU A 207 -26.02 -10.47 -13.35
CA GLU A 207 -26.97 -11.58 -13.38
C GLU A 207 -27.23 -12.08 -14.82
N GLU A 208 -27.25 -11.19 -15.79
CA GLU A 208 -27.43 -11.50 -17.21
C GLU A 208 -26.10 -11.92 -17.92
N CYS A 209 -24.96 -11.83 -17.22
CA CYS A 209 -23.65 -12.08 -17.81
C CYS A 209 -23.45 -13.58 -18.14
N PRO A 210 -23.07 -13.93 -19.38
CA PRO A 210 -22.80 -15.32 -19.77
C PRO A 210 -21.75 -16.02 -18.90
N ILE A 211 -20.75 -15.26 -18.43
CA ILE A 211 -19.69 -15.76 -17.53
C ILE A 211 -20.32 -16.32 -16.24
N ASN A 212 -21.32 -15.64 -15.69
CA ASN A 212 -22.01 -16.13 -14.49
C ASN A 212 -22.91 -17.35 -14.76
N ALA A 213 -23.49 -17.48 -15.95
CA ALA A 213 -24.19 -18.69 -16.35
C ALA A 213 -23.22 -19.89 -16.40
N GLU A 214 -22.04 -19.72 -16.97
CA GLU A 214 -20.98 -20.73 -16.98
C GLU A 214 -20.49 -21.07 -15.56
N ARG A 215 -20.23 -20.08 -14.70
CA ARG A 215 -19.82 -20.29 -13.31
C ARG A 215 -20.85 -21.12 -12.55
N ARG A 216 -22.14 -20.80 -12.68
CA ARG A 216 -23.24 -21.56 -12.07
C ARG A 216 -23.29 -23.00 -12.57
N SER A 217 -23.10 -23.24 -13.87
CA SER A 217 -23.08 -24.61 -14.43
C SER A 217 -21.92 -25.47 -13.89
N ARG A 218 -20.85 -24.83 -13.45
CA ARG A 218 -19.66 -25.45 -12.82
C ARG A 218 -19.75 -25.52 -11.29
N GLY A 219 -20.89 -25.12 -10.68
CA GLY A 219 -21.07 -25.07 -9.23
C GLY A 219 -20.22 -24.00 -8.53
N LEU A 220 -19.71 -23.02 -9.27
CA LEU A 220 -18.95 -21.89 -8.70
C LEU A 220 -19.91 -20.76 -8.27
N PRO A 221 -19.59 -20.02 -7.19
CA PRO A 221 -20.40 -18.89 -6.78
C PRO A 221 -20.45 -17.83 -7.89
N PRO A 222 -21.63 -17.26 -8.21
CA PRO A 222 -21.73 -16.19 -9.19
C PRO A 222 -21.03 -14.92 -8.69
N VAL A 223 -20.48 -14.16 -9.62
CA VAL A 223 -19.95 -12.82 -9.36
C VAL A 223 -21.01 -11.82 -9.77
N ASN A 224 -21.97 -11.51 -8.88
CA ASN A 224 -23.17 -10.76 -9.23
C ASN A 224 -23.33 -9.42 -8.52
N ALA A 225 -22.32 -8.97 -7.78
CA ALA A 225 -22.29 -7.66 -7.15
C ALA A 225 -20.86 -7.08 -7.08
N ILE A 226 -20.78 -5.75 -6.91
CA ILE A 226 -19.56 -5.05 -6.52
C ILE A 226 -19.86 -4.26 -5.26
N LEU A 227 -19.13 -4.56 -4.18
CA LEU A 227 -19.23 -3.87 -2.91
C LEU A 227 -18.20 -2.74 -2.88
N LEU A 228 -18.66 -1.50 -2.79
CA LEU A 228 -17.82 -0.28 -2.82
C LEU A 228 -17.47 0.19 -1.42
N ARG A 229 -16.22 0.63 -1.25
CA ARG A 229 -15.73 1.23 -0.02
C ARG A 229 -14.57 2.20 -0.25
N GLY A 230 -14.33 3.06 0.76
CA GLY A 230 -13.20 3.96 0.77
C GLY A 230 -13.23 4.98 -0.37
N ALA A 231 -14.37 5.64 -0.53
CA ALA A 231 -14.51 6.76 -1.45
C ALA A 231 -13.34 7.74 -1.29
N GLY A 232 -12.84 8.26 -2.39
CA GLY A 232 -11.84 9.30 -2.35
C GLY A 232 -11.86 10.12 -3.62
N ARG A 233 -11.52 11.40 -3.49
CA ARG A 233 -11.45 12.35 -4.60
C ARG A 233 -9.99 12.55 -4.98
N MET A 234 -9.68 12.50 -6.28
CA MET A 234 -8.32 12.73 -6.75
C MET A 234 -7.82 14.11 -6.33
N VAL A 235 -6.76 14.12 -5.52
CA VAL A 235 -5.98 15.30 -5.11
C VAL A 235 -4.68 15.33 -5.87
N ARG A 236 -4.21 16.53 -6.18
CA ARG A 236 -2.90 16.70 -6.80
C ARG A 236 -1.84 16.85 -5.70
N TYR A 237 -0.93 15.91 -5.64
CA TYR A 237 0.31 16.06 -4.88
C TYR A 237 1.42 16.57 -5.79
N PRO A 238 2.33 17.44 -5.30
CA PRO A 238 3.55 17.72 -6.05
C PRO A 238 4.36 16.43 -6.21
N PRO A 239 4.84 16.12 -7.43
CA PRO A 239 5.77 15.01 -7.63
C PRO A 239 6.93 15.10 -6.65
N ILE A 240 7.45 13.95 -6.22
CA ILE A 240 8.55 13.92 -5.23
C ILE A 240 9.81 14.64 -5.77
N THR A 241 9.97 14.65 -7.09
CA THR A 241 11.04 15.36 -7.82
C THR A 241 10.82 16.88 -7.97
N GLU A 242 9.63 17.37 -7.67
CA GLU A 242 9.26 18.79 -7.76
C GLU A 242 8.97 19.40 -6.38
N ARG A 243 9.26 18.66 -5.32
CA ARG A 243 8.92 19.08 -3.96
C ARG A 243 9.91 20.14 -3.48
N GLN A 244 9.38 21.27 -3.04
CA GLN A 244 10.17 22.36 -2.49
C GLN A 244 11.02 21.90 -1.31
N GLY A 245 12.28 22.33 -1.27
CA GLY A 245 13.24 21.99 -0.22
C GLY A 245 13.85 20.59 -0.35
N ILE A 246 13.56 19.84 -1.43
CA ILE A 246 14.12 18.50 -1.69
C ILE A 246 14.70 18.45 -3.11
N SER A 247 15.96 17.98 -3.22
CA SER A 247 16.65 17.81 -4.50
C SER A 247 16.62 16.36 -4.95
N LEU A 248 15.64 16.00 -5.78
CA LEU A 248 15.53 14.70 -6.44
C LEU A 248 15.22 14.92 -7.92
N ALA A 249 16.00 14.33 -8.83
CA ALA A 249 15.72 14.38 -10.26
C ALA A 249 14.98 13.13 -10.75
N LYS A 250 15.27 11.96 -10.14
CA LYS A 250 14.68 10.68 -10.55
C LYS A 250 14.33 9.82 -9.33
N ALA A 251 13.10 9.38 -9.26
CA ALA A 251 12.64 8.45 -8.23
C ALA A 251 11.95 7.23 -8.85
N ALA A 252 12.31 6.03 -8.39
CA ALA A 252 11.71 4.78 -8.83
C ALA A 252 11.16 3.98 -7.66
N ALA A 253 10.06 3.27 -7.90
CA ALA A 253 9.42 2.39 -6.93
C ALA A 253 9.22 0.99 -7.50
N ILE A 254 9.61 -0.02 -6.74
CA ILE A 254 9.46 -1.44 -7.09
C ILE A 254 8.36 -2.02 -6.21
N SER A 255 7.19 -2.30 -6.77
CA SER A 255 6.05 -2.87 -6.05
C SER A 255 5.18 -3.73 -6.95
N ALA A 256 4.53 -4.74 -6.38
CA ALA A 256 3.51 -5.55 -7.04
C ALA A 256 2.10 -5.35 -6.44
N THR A 257 1.97 -4.50 -5.42
CA THR A 257 0.70 -4.23 -4.74
C THR A 257 0.04 -2.99 -5.35
N ALA A 258 -1.19 -3.10 -5.84
CA ALA A 258 -1.90 -2.00 -6.50
C ALA A 258 -1.92 -0.72 -5.66
N LEU A 259 -2.25 -0.83 -4.37
CA LEU A 259 -2.31 0.32 -3.45
C LEU A 259 -0.98 1.10 -3.41
N VAL A 260 0.13 0.42 -3.17
CA VAL A 260 1.46 1.05 -3.08
C VAL A 260 1.92 1.61 -4.43
N LYS A 261 1.63 0.88 -5.53
CA LYS A 261 1.87 1.39 -6.89
C LYS A 261 1.11 2.70 -7.13
N GLY A 262 -0.15 2.77 -6.69
CA GLY A 262 -0.96 3.97 -6.80
C GLY A 262 -0.40 5.15 -6.00
N VAL A 263 0.01 4.93 -4.75
CA VAL A 263 0.65 5.97 -3.93
C VAL A 263 1.94 6.46 -4.59
N CYS A 264 2.80 5.55 -5.05
CA CYS A 264 4.04 5.93 -5.72
C CYS A 264 3.77 6.69 -7.04
N SER A 265 2.79 6.22 -7.84
CA SER A 265 2.44 6.88 -9.11
C SER A 265 1.93 8.31 -8.90
N ILE A 266 1.06 8.54 -7.90
CA ILE A 266 0.52 9.89 -7.64
C ILE A 266 1.61 10.85 -7.16
N LEU A 267 2.66 10.31 -6.53
CA LEU A 267 3.83 11.06 -6.06
C LEU A 267 4.92 11.21 -7.13
N GLY A 268 4.68 10.76 -8.36
CA GLY A 268 5.61 10.94 -9.49
C GLY A 268 6.76 9.94 -9.56
N PHE A 269 6.71 8.82 -8.84
CA PHE A 269 7.68 7.75 -9.02
C PHE A 269 7.46 7.01 -10.35
N GLU A 270 8.54 6.60 -10.99
CA GLU A 270 8.49 5.55 -12.01
C GLU A 270 8.29 4.19 -11.34
N VAL A 271 7.20 3.48 -11.67
CA VAL A 271 6.79 2.26 -10.96
C VAL A 271 7.13 1.01 -11.76
N TYR A 272 7.88 0.11 -11.14
CA TYR A 272 8.36 -1.14 -11.71
C TYR A 272 7.74 -2.35 -11.00
N THR A 273 7.41 -3.38 -11.76
CA THR A 273 6.97 -4.69 -11.25
C THR A 273 7.76 -5.77 -11.99
N PRO A 274 8.92 -6.19 -11.46
CA PRO A 274 9.77 -7.16 -12.13
C PRO A 274 9.11 -8.54 -12.21
N PRO A 275 9.52 -9.38 -13.18
CA PRO A 275 9.00 -10.75 -13.31
C PRO A 275 9.10 -11.54 -12.01
N GLY A 276 8.06 -12.31 -11.68
CA GLY A 276 7.98 -13.10 -10.44
C GLY A 276 7.66 -12.30 -9.17
N ALA A 277 7.63 -10.96 -9.24
CA ALA A 277 7.17 -10.14 -8.14
C ALA A 277 5.65 -10.22 -8.00
N THR A 278 5.18 -10.65 -6.82
CA THR A 278 3.76 -10.71 -6.44
C THR A 278 3.50 -9.86 -5.20
N GLY A 279 2.22 -9.62 -4.89
CA GLY A 279 1.78 -8.93 -3.69
C GLY A 279 1.50 -9.86 -2.50
N ASP A 280 2.18 -11.00 -2.41
CA ASP A 280 1.99 -12.03 -1.37
C ASP A 280 3.32 -12.71 -0.99
N VAL A 281 3.24 -13.77 -0.17
CA VAL A 281 4.38 -14.54 0.34
C VAL A 281 5.16 -15.31 -0.75
N ARG A 282 4.58 -15.51 -1.94
CA ARG A 282 5.21 -16.25 -3.06
C ARG A 282 6.10 -15.37 -3.92
N SER A 283 6.16 -14.08 -3.62
CA SER A 283 6.94 -13.09 -4.39
C SER A 283 8.42 -13.50 -4.52
N ASP A 284 8.98 -13.38 -5.74
CA ASP A 284 10.43 -13.41 -5.94
C ASP A 284 11.04 -12.09 -5.43
N LEU A 285 11.55 -12.11 -4.18
CA LEU A 285 12.18 -10.94 -3.58
C LEU A 285 13.54 -10.63 -4.22
N MET A 286 14.22 -11.64 -4.78
CA MET A 286 15.50 -11.45 -5.45
C MET A 286 15.32 -10.74 -6.79
N SER A 287 14.19 -10.92 -7.49
CA SER A 287 13.89 -10.13 -8.69
C SER A 287 13.73 -8.65 -8.36
N LYS A 288 13.09 -8.32 -7.24
CA LYS A 288 12.99 -6.93 -6.74
C LYS A 288 14.36 -6.35 -6.35
N ALA A 289 15.21 -7.16 -5.70
CA ALA A 289 16.55 -6.72 -5.32
C ALA A 289 17.46 -6.47 -6.55
N ARG A 290 17.37 -7.32 -7.58
CA ARG A 290 18.08 -7.11 -8.86
C ARG A 290 17.62 -5.83 -9.56
N GLU A 291 16.31 -5.61 -9.63
CA GLU A 291 15.74 -4.38 -10.21
C GLU A 291 16.21 -3.14 -9.45
N ALA A 292 16.25 -3.20 -8.11
CA ALA A 292 16.73 -2.08 -7.29
C ALA A 292 18.18 -1.72 -7.60
N VAL A 293 19.05 -2.72 -7.74
CA VAL A 293 20.47 -2.50 -8.13
C VAL A 293 20.59 -1.95 -9.54
N ASP A 294 19.75 -2.42 -10.48
CA ASP A 294 19.75 -1.88 -11.85
C ASP A 294 19.33 -0.40 -11.88
N LEU A 295 18.24 -0.06 -11.20
CA LEU A 295 17.78 1.33 -11.09
C LEU A 295 18.82 2.22 -10.40
N TYR A 296 19.46 1.73 -9.32
CA TYR A 296 20.56 2.42 -8.66
C TYR A 296 21.70 2.73 -9.65
N ARG A 297 22.13 1.74 -10.45
CA ARG A 297 23.20 1.90 -11.46
C ARG A 297 22.79 2.82 -12.61
N ARG A 298 21.51 2.91 -12.92
CA ARG A 298 20.95 3.86 -13.89
C ARG A 298 20.87 5.29 -13.36
N GLY A 299 21.32 5.53 -12.12
CA GLY A 299 21.43 6.86 -11.54
C GLY A 299 20.12 7.43 -11.02
N TYR A 300 19.18 6.57 -10.55
CA TYR A 300 18.05 7.06 -9.80
C TYR A 300 18.50 7.59 -8.44
N ASP A 301 18.01 8.76 -8.05
CA ASP A 301 18.35 9.40 -6.78
C ASP A 301 17.68 8.69 -5.60
N LEU A 302 16.46 8.21 -5.81
CA LEU A 302 15.68 7.46 -4.84
C LEU A 302 15.15 6.18 -5.47
N VAL A 303 15.52 5.03 -4.90
CA VAL A 303 14.98 3.71 -5.25
C VAL A 303 14.23 3.15 -4.04
N TYR A 304 12.94 2.94 -4.21
CA TYR A 304 12.07 2.38 -3.20
C TYR A 304 11.70 0.93 -3.53
N VAL A 305 11.81 0.02 -2.56
CA VAL A 305 11.49 -1.41 -2.71
C VAL A 305 10.44 -1.82 -1.70
N HIS A 306 9.30 -2.30 -2.17
CA HIS A 306 8.19 -2.78 -1.35
C HIS A 306 8.09 -4.30 -1.33
N ILE A 307 8.02 -4.89 -0.14
CA ILE A 307 7.90 -6.33 0.12
C ILE A 307 6.64 -6.59 0.94
N LYS A 308 5.60 -7.21 0.35
CA LYS A 308 4.29 -7.43 1.00
C LYS A 308 4.20 -8.67 1.88
N GLY A 309 5.13 -9.63 1.71
CA GLY A 309 4.99 -10.97 2.28
C GLY A 309 4.88 -11.02 3.80
N THR A 310 5.55 -10.13 4.53
CA THR A 310 5.52 -10.03 5.99
C THR A 310 4.13 -9.69 6.53
N ASP A 311 3.45 -8.72 5.91
CA ASP A 311 2.08 -8.34 6.24
C ASP A 311 1.07 -9.45 5.89
N SER A 312 1.24 -10.10 4.75
CA SER A 312 0.40 -11.23 4.36
C SER A 312 0.46 -12.37 5.39
N ALA A 313 1.66 -12.74 5.83
CA ALA A 313 1.86 -13.75 6.87
C ALA A 313 1.22 -13.33 8.20
N SER A 314 1.24 -12.04 8.53
CA SER A 314 0.62 -11.48 9.74
C SER A 314 -0.90 -11.58 9.71
N HIS A 315 -1.53 -11.18 8.60
CA HIS A 315 -2.98 -11.28 8.41
C HIS A 315 -3.48 -12.73 8.42
N ASP A 316 -2.65 -13.67 7.95
CA ASP A 316 -2.93 -15.10 8.04
C ASP A 316 -2.71 -15.67 9.47
N GLY A 317 -2.12 -14.88 10.38
CA GLY A 317 -1.81 -15.29 11.74
C GLY A 317 -0.73 -16.38 11.79
N ASN A 318 0.24 -16.34 10.88
CA ASN A 318 1.31 -17.34 10.78
C ASN A 318 2.66 -16.74 11.21
N PRO A 319 3.06 -16.91 12.49
CA PRO A 319 4.28 -16.28 13.00
C PRO A 319 5.56 -16.87 12.40
N ARG A 320 5.58 -18.17 12.10
CA ARG A 320 6.76 -18.81 11.48
C ARG A 320 6.99 -18.35 10.06
N LEU A 321 5.91 -18.23 9.29
CA LEU A 321 5.97 -17.67 7.92
C LEU A 321 6.42 -16.20 7.94
N LYS A 322 6.00 -15.43 8.97
CA LYS A 322 6.48 -14.04 9.12
C LYS A 322 7.99 -13.98 9.37
N VAL A 323 8.54 -14.86 10.23
CA VAL A 323 10.00 -14.98 10.43
C VAL A 323 10.69 -15.30 9.10
N GLU A 324 10.22 -16.31 8.35
CA GLU A 324 10.77 -16.66 7.03
C GLU A 324 10.74 -15.47 6.06
N MET A 325 9.62 -14.74 6.02
CA MET A 325 9.50 -13.58 5.13
C MET A 325 10.42 -12.43 5.52
N ILE A 326 10.67 -12.21 6.81
CA ILE A 326 11.67 -11.26 7.30
C ILE A 326 13.06 -11.69 6.82
N GLU A 327 13.45 -12.94 7.02
CA GLU A 327 14.77 -13.45 6.60
C GLU A 327 14.97 -13.37 5.07
N ARG A 328 13.93 -13.66 4.29
CA ARG A 328 13.96 -13.47 2.83
C ARG A 328 14.12 -12.00 2.46
N SER A 329 13.51 -11.08 3.21
CA SER A 329 13.67 -9.64 3.02
C SER A 329 15.08 -9.17 3.36
N LEU A 330 15.68 -9.71 4.43
CA LEU A 330 17.07 -9.43 4.81
C LEU A 330 18.07 -9.95 3.77
N LYS A 331 17.83 -11.13 3.17
CA LYS A 331 18.64 -11.64 2.04
C LYS A 331 18.55 -10.74 0.81
N ALA A 332 17.36 -10.22 0.50
CA ALA A 332 17.18 -9.24 -0.59
C ALA A 332 17.89 -7.92 -0.29
N LEU A 333 17.80 -7.43 0.96
CA LEU A 333 18.55 -6.26 1.42
C LEU A 333 20.06 -6.47 1.33
N ALA A 334 20.58 -7.61 1.82
CA ALA A 334 22.01 -7.94 1.72
C ALA A 334 22.50 -7.92 0.27
N TYR A 335 21.72 -8.49 -0.67
CA TYR A 335 22.05 -8.44 -2.10
C TYR A 335 22.21 -7.00 -2.62
N ILE A 336 21.36 -6.09 -2.17
CA ILE A 336 21.44 -4.66 -2.52
C ILE A 336 22.69 -4.03 -1.90
N LEU A 337 22.89 -4.24 -0.58
CA LEU A 337 24.00 -3.68 0.18
C LEU A 337 25.38 -4.06 -0.39
N ASP A 338 25.52 -5.28 -0.89
CA ASP A 338 26.75 -5.79 -1.52
C ASP A 338 27.05 -5.13 -2.89
N ARG A 339 26.05 -4.44 -3.50
CA ARG A 339 26.13 -3.98 -4.90
C ARG A 339 25.96 -2.48 -5.08
N VAL A 340 25.65 -1.76 -4.00
CA VAL A 340 25.64 -0.29 -3.96
C VAL A 340 26.93 0.21 -3.33
N ASP A 341 27.35 1.41 -3.69
CA ASP A 341 28.49 2.06 -3.03
C ASP A 341 28.04 2.69 -1.70
N LEU A 342 28.32 2.02 -0.61
CA LEU A 342 27.97 2.48 0.74
C LEU A 342 28.64 3.81 1.13
N GLY A 343 29.74 4.20 0.46
CA GLY A 343 30.39 5.50 0.66
C GLY A 343 29.58 6.67 0.07
N SER A 344 28.62 6.38 -0.81
CA SER A 344 27.81 7.39 -1.51
C SER A 344 26.29 7.07 -1.50
N THR A 345 25.85 6.22 -0.58
CA THR A 345 24.44 5.77 -0.52
C THR A 345 23.88 5.85 0.89
N VAL A 346 22.66 6.35 1.00
CA VAL A 346 21.82 6.22 2.20
C VAL A 346 20.91 5.02 2.02
N VAL A 347 20.84 4.13 3.01
CA VAL A 347 19.98 2.95 2.98
C VAL A 347 19.08 2.92 4.21
N ALA A 348 17.77 2.84 4.00
CA ALA A 348 16.80 2.62 5.07
C ALA A 348 16.12 1.25 4.91
N PHE A 349 15.95 0.53 6.03
CA PHE A 349 15.15 -0.69 6.12
C PHE A 349 14.15 -0.55 7.26
N LEU A 350 12.85 -0.74 6.96
CA LEU A 350 11.76 -0.54 7.91
C LEU A 350 10.49 -1.27 7.46
N GLY A 351 9.44 -1.20 8.29
CA GLY A 351 8.06 -1.45 7.88
C GLY A 351 7.30 -0.16 7.60
N ASP A 352 6.13 -0.26 7.02
CA ASP A 352 5.20 0.86 6.88
C ASP A 352 4.23 0.94 8.08
N HIS A 353 3.95 -0.17 8.73
CA HIS A 353 3.17 -0.29 9.97
C HIS A 353 3.52 -1.57 10.73
N THR A 354 2.99 -1.68 11.95
CA THR A 354 3.04 -2.90 12.74
C THR A 354 1.76 -3.71 12.51
N THR A 355 1.92 -5.00 12.14
CA THR A 355 0.80 -5.95 11.95
C THR A 355 1.05 -7.19 12.79
N PRO A 356 0.65 -7.20 14.08
CA PRO A 356 0.91 -8.34 14.94
C PRO A 356 0.16 -9.59 14.46
N VAL A 357 0.85 -10.72 14.37
CA VAL A 357 0.27 -12.01 13.93
C VAL A 357 -0.88 -12.47 14.84
N THR A 358 -0.86 -12.08 16.11
CA THR A 358 -1.91 -12.39 17.08
C THR A 358 -3.16 -11.54 16.91
N VAL A 359 -3.02 -10.34 16.34
CA VAL A 359 -4.13 -9.41 16.04
C VAL A 359 -4.67 -9.63 14.63
N ARG A 360 -3.82 -10.02 13.69
CA ARG A 360 -4.14 -10.22 12.25
C ARG A 360 -4.62 -8.94 11.57
N ASP A 361 -4.24 -7.80 12.11
CA ASP A 361 -4.59 -6.48 11.57
C ASP A 361 -3.55 -5.45 12.06
N HIS A 362 -3.53 -4.29 11.40
CA HIS A 362 -2.61 -3.22 11.75
C HIS A 362 -2.87 -2.71 13.17
N THR A 363 -1.83 -2.27 13.83
CA THR A 363 -1.92 -1.64 15.15
C THR A 363 -1.17 -0.32 15.18
N SER A 364 -1.32 0.42 16.26
CA SER A 364 -0.64 1.71 16.48
C SER A 364 0.74 1.56 17.14
N ASP A 365 1.27 0.35 17.21
CA ASP A 365 2.63 0.15 17.70
C ASP A 365 3.64 0.75 16.70
N PRO A 366 4.70 1.41 17.17
CA PRO A 366 5.70 2.01 16.29
C PRO A 366 6.52 0.94 15.58
N VAL A 367 7.06 1.29 14.43
CA VAL A 367 7.81 0.40 13.53
C VAL A 367 9.31 0.54 13.77
N PRO A 368 10.09 -0.55 13.89
CA PRO A 368 11.54 -0.51 13.89
C PRO A 368 12.12 0.01 12.56
N VAL A 369 13.12 0.87 12.65
CA VAL A 369 13.82 1.49 11.52
C VAL A 369 15.33 1.28 11.67
N MET A 370 15.99 0.89 10.58
CA MET A 370 17.43 0.96 10.37
C MET A 370 17.73 2.08 9.36
N LEU A 371 18.67 2.95 9.66
CA LEU A 371 19.18 3.97 8.75
C LEU A 371 20.70 3.89 8.70
N TYR A 372 21.22 3.50 7.54
CA TYR A 372 22.64 3.60 7.19
C TYR A 372 22.86 4.82 6.32
N ALA A 373 23.86 5.61 6.65
CA ALA A 373 24.40 6.65 5.77
C ALA A 373 25.85 6.93 6.16
N PRO A 374 26.69 7.46 5.24
CA PRO A 374 27.99 8.00 5.61
C PRO A 374 27.82 9.14 6.63
N GLY A 375 28.33 8.92 7.85
CA GLY A 375 28.27 9.92 8.93
C GLY A 375 27.13 9.78 9.93
N VAL A 376 26.31 8.72 9.86
CA VAL A 376 25.37 8.39 10.96
C VAL A 376 26.15 8.03 12.23
N PHE A 377 25.52 8.19 13.39
CA PHE A 377 26.03 7.64 14.64
C PHE A 377 25.80 6.12 14.66
N PRO A 378 26.86 5.29 14.62
CA PRO A 378 26.66 3.85 14.61
C PRO A 378 26.25 3.36 16.00
N ASP A 379 25.11 2.71 16.10
CA ASP A 379 24.60 2.18 17.38
C ASP A 379 25.27 0.86 17.81
N GLY A 380 25.97 0.18 16.89
CA GLY A 380 26.69 -1.06 17.16
C GLY A 380 25.80 -2.31 17.27
N PHE A 381 24.50 -2.20 17.03
CA PHE A 381 23.59 -3.35 17.06
C PHE A 381 23.77 -4.22 15.81
N ARG A 382 23.69 -5.53 16.00
CA ARG A 382 23.80 -6.52 14.90
C ARG A 382 22.46 -7.18 14.54
N GLU A 383 21.39 -6.77 15.19
CA GLU A 383 20.00 -7.18 14.98
C GLU A 383 19.08 -5.96 15.07
N LEU A 384 17.92 -6.02 14.42
CA LEU A 384 16.87 -5.02 14.51
C LEU A 384 15.59 -5.70 15.03
N ASN A 385 15.06 -5.19 16.11
CA ASN A 385 13.75 -5.59 16.63
C ASN A 385 13.16 -4.45 17.47
N GLU A 386 11.93 -4.62 17.93
CA GLU A 386 11.17 -3.61 18.67
C GLU A 386 11.86 -3.16 19.98
N ARG A 387 12.65 -4.04 20.61
CA ARG A 387 13.38 -3.75 21.86
C ARG A 387 14.70 -3.02 21.58
N VAL A 388 15.43 -3.47 20.57
CA VAL A 388 16.69 -2.86 20.16
C VAL A 388 16.43 -1.44 19.61
N ALA A 389 15.43 -1.29 18.75
CA ALA A 389 15.08 0.00 18.13
C ALA A 389 14.75 1.10 19.17
N ARG A 390 14.20 0.74 20.32
CA ARG A 390 13.95 1.69 21.44
C ARG A 390 15.21 2.32 22.03
N ARG A 391 16.36 1.72 21.80
CA ARG A 391 17.65 2.09 22.39
C ARG A 391 18.57 2.81 21.40
N GLY A 392 18.14 2.92 20.15
CA GLY A 392 18.94 3.48 19.08
C GLY A 392 18.94 5.00 19.05
N SER A 393 19.95 5.54 18.38
CA SER A 393 20.23 6.98 18.29
C SER A 393 19.21 7.78 17.48
N LEU A 394 18.44 7.13 16.58
CA LEU A 394 17.33 7.81 15.90
C LEU A 394 16.16 8.15 16.84
N GLY A 395 16.07 7.49 18.01
CA GLY A 395 14.97 7.68 18.93
C GLY A 395 13.62 7.24 18.38
N ARG A 396 12.57 8.02 18.65
CA ARG A 396 11.21 7.76 18.17
C ARG A 396 10.74 8.90 17.28
N LEU A 397 10.69 8.64 16.01
CA LEU A 397 10.29 9.56 14.94
C LEU A 397 8.78 9.48 14.68
N ARG A 398 8.21 10.55 14.12
CA ARG A 398 6.79 10.66 13.81
C ARG A 398 6.57 11.12 12.38
N ASN A 399 5.53 10.62 11.76
CA ASN A 399 5.00 11.10 10.50
C ASN A 399 6.12 11.32 9.46
N VAL A 400 6.25 12.51 8.94
CA VAL A 400 7.20 12.88 7.87
C VAL A 400 8.65 13.08 8.34
N GLU A 401 8.93 13.02 9.64
CA GLU A 401 10.28 13.26 10.19
C GLU A 401 11.31 12.30 9.61
N LEU A 402 10.94 11.01 9.45
CA LEU A 402 11.85 10.01 8.89
C LEU A 402 12.31 10.37 7.46
N PHE A 403 11.39 10.84 6.61
CA PHE A 403 11.74 11.26 5.26
C PHE A 403 12.70 12.46 5.26
N GLY A 404 12.42 13.45 6.11
CA GLY A 404 13.29 14.61 6.28
C GLY A 404 14.72 14.20 6.67
N ILE A 405 14.86 13.29 7.64
CA ILE A 405 16.15 12.77 8.10
C ILE A 405 16.88 12.00 6.99
N ILE A 406 16.17 11.13 6.24
CA ILE A 406 16.74 10.41 5.10
C ILE A 406 17.29 11.39 4.05
N MET A 407 16.52 12.42 3.70
CA MET A 407 16.93 13.41 2.71
C MET A 407 18.08 14.28 3.21
N ASP A 408 18.14 14.61 4.49
CA ASP A 408 19.24 15.36 5.10
C ASP A 408 20.55 14.56 5.04
N TYR A 409 20.56 13.31 5.48
CA TYR A 409 21.74 12.44 5.35
C TYR A 409 22.14 12.21 3.89
N ALA A 410 21.19 12.21 2.96
CA ALA A 410 21.46 12.16 1.53
C ALA A 410 22.00 13.49 0.97
N ARG A 411 22.03 14.56 1.76
CA ARG A 411 22.42 15.92 1.34
C ARG A 411 21.51 16.46 0.23
N ARG A 412 20.23 16.14 0.33
CA ARG A 412 19.19 16.49 -0.63
C ARG A 412 18.09 17.36 -0.02
N SER A 413 18.30 17.85 1.20
CA SER A 413 17.41 18.81 1.86
C SER A 413 18.04 20.21 1.88
N GLU A 414 17.21 21.24 1.70
CA GLU A 414 17.59 22.63 1.86
C GLU A 414 17.52 23.05 3.32
N LYS A 415 18.33 24.05 3.69
CA LYS A 415 18.23 24.63 5.03
C LYS A 415 16.93 25.39 5.20
N PHE A 416 16.24 25.18 6.30
CA PHE A 416 15.09 26.01 6.66
C PHE A 416 15.53 27.45 6.91
N GLY A 417 14.89 28.39 6.19
CA GLY A 417 15.20 29.83 6.33
C GLY A 417 16.50 30.32 5.67
N ALA A 418 17.04 29.56 4.71
CA ALA A 418 18.23 29.95 3.92
C ALA A 418 17.85 30.61 2.61
#